data_80293f66e6dd2850ec5ebc446834de9a
#
_entry.id   80293f66e6dd2850ec5ebc446834de9a
#
_cell.length_a   1.000
_cell.length_b   1.000
_cell.length_c   1.000
_cell.angle_alpha   90.00
_cell.angle_beta   90.00
_cell.angle_gamma   90.00
#
_symmetry.space_group_name_H-M   'P 1'
#
loop_
_entity.id
_entity.type
_entity.pdbx_description
1 polymer ?
#
loop_
_entity_poly.entity_id
_entity_poly.type
_entity_poly.pdbx_seq_one_letter_code
_entity_poly.pdbx_strand_id
1 'polypeptide(L)'
;YKILEDTLNLRDSRVYDTIVEDGKEKRVLNQNETTLAQQKQQAIKDAFAGWVWKDPQRRALLVKKYNELFNSTRPREYDGGHIHFVGMNPEINLREHQRNAIAHVLYGHNTLLAHEVGAGKTFEMAAAAMESKRLGLCQKSLFVVPNHLTEQWAAEFLHLYPNAKLLVTSKKD
;
A
#
# COMPACT_ATOMS: atom_id res chain seq x y z
N TYR A 1 -11.79 2.41 36.11
CA TYR A 1 -10.41 2.31 35.65
C TYR A 1 -10.33 1.49 34.33
N LYS A 2 -10.90 0.29 34.25
CA LYS A 2 -10.88 -0.58 33.09
C LYS A 2 -11.37 0.08 31.79
N ILE A 3 -12.47 0.83 31.82
CA ILE A 3 -12.98 1.54 30.63
C ILE A 3 -11.95 2.54 30.09
N LEU A 4 -11.24 3.24 30.97
CA LEU A 4 -10.19 4.18 30.57
C LEU A 4 -8.99 3.45 29.97
N GLU A 5 -8.57 2.34 30.57
CA GLU A 5 -7.50 1.50 30.07
C GLU A 5 -7.84 0.91 28.68
N ASP A 6 -9.04 0.38 28.51
CA ASP A 6 -9.53 -0.13 27.21
C ASP A 6 -9.56 0.98 26.16
N THR A 7 -9.99 2.21 26.56
CA THR A 7 -10.02 3.36 25.65
C THR A 7 -8.62 3.75 25.17
N LEU A 8 -7.64 3.80 26.07
CA LEU A 8 -6.25 4.13 25.74
C LEU A 8 -5.59 3.06 24.87
N ASN A 9 -5.99 1.79 25.00
CA ASN A 9 -5.50 0.67 24.22
C ASN A 9 -6.32 0.41 22.95
N LEU A 10 -7.24 1.29 22.58
CA LEU A 10 -8.13 1.14 21.41
C LEU A 10 -8.94 -0.16 21.41
N ARG A 11 -9.30 -0.65 22.59
CA ARG A 11 -10.12 -1.85 22.77
C ARG A 11 -11.55 -1.47 23.12
N ASP A 12 -12.52 -2.26 22.66
CA ASP A 12 -13.91 -2.08 23.08
C ASP A 12 -14.11 -2.65 24.47
N SER A 13 -14.69 -1.85 25.36
CA SER A 13 -15.03 -2.30 26.71
C SER A 13 -16.17 -3.29 26.66
N ARG A 14 -15.96 -4.48 27.25
CA ARG A 14 -16.95 -5.55 27.39
C ARG A 14 -17.05 -5.98 28.83
N VAL A 15 -18.30 -6.15 29.29
CA VAL A 15 -18.62 -6.60 30.64
C VAL A 15 -19.18 -8.02 30.58
N TYR A 16 -18.66 -8.89 31.45
CA TYR A 16 -19.06 -10.27 31.53
C TYR A 16 -19.54 -10.58 32.95
N ASP A 17 -20.65 -11.28 33.06
CA ASP A 17 -21.13 -11.88 34.30
C ASP A 17 -20.61 -13.31 34.40
N THR A 18 -20.36 -13.73 35.64
CA THR A 18 -20.03 -15.12 35.94
C THR A 18 -21.28 -15.81 36.44
N ILE A 19 -21.79 -16.77 35.66
CA ILE A 19 -22.91 -17.63 36.05
C ILE A 19 -22.41 -19.05 36.35
N VAL A 20 -23.00 -19.70 37.35
CA VAL A 20 -22.70 -21.07 37.66
C VAL A 20 -23.75 -21.96 37.01
N GLU A 21 -23.36 -22.75 36.04
CA GLU A 21 -24.20 -23.71 35.33
C GLU A 21 -23.54 -25.09 35.46
N ASP A 22 -24.28 -26.06 35.97
CA ASP A 22 -23.79 -27.44 36.27
C ASP A 22 -22.54 -27.52 37.15
N GLY A 23 -22.43 -26.63 38.16
CA GLY A 23 -21.28 -26.58 39.06
C GLY A 23 -19.99 -26.02 38.44
N LYS A 24 -20.05 -25.48 37.21
CA LYS A 24 -18.94 -24.82 36.52
C LYS A 24 -19.22 -23.33 36.32
N GLU A 25 -18.20 -22.51 36.57
CA GLU A 25 -18.28 -21.08 36.28
C GLU A 25 -18.18 -20.84 34.78
N LYS A 26 -19.17 -20.11 34.22
CA LYS A 26 -19.22 -19.72 32.83
C LYS A 26 -19.32 -18.19 32.72
N ARG A 27 -18.47 -17.61 31.91
CA ARG A 27 -18.52 -16.17 31.63
C ARG A 27 -19.50 -15.90 30.49
N VAL A 28 -20.53 -15.11 30.75
CA VAL A 28 -21.54 -14.70 29.77
C VAL A 28 -21.49 -13.18 29.58
N LEU A 29 -21.54 -12.72 28.33
CA LEU A 29 -21.54 -11.29 28.01
C LEU A 29 -22.83 -10.64 28.52
N ASN A 30 -22.67 -9.64 29.41
CA ASN A 30 -23.77 -8.78 29.83
C ASN A 30 -23.95 -7.66 28.81
N GLN A 31 -24.96 -7.77 27.96
CA GLN A 31 -25.22 -6.80 26.90
C GLN A 31 -25.55 -5.41 27.42
N ASN A 32 -26.37 -5.29 28.48
CA ASN A 32 -26.79 -4.01 29.03
C ASN A 32 -25.59 -3.26 29.63
N GLU A 33 -24.80 -3.91 30.48
CA GLU A 33 -23.62 -3.30 31.07
C GLU A 33 -22.53 -3.01 30.02
N THR A 34 -22.40 -3.85 29.01
CA THR A 34 -21.48 -3.60 27.88
C THR A 34 -21.88 -2.37 27.09
N THR A 35 -23.19 -2.18 26.80
CA THR A 35 -23.67 -0.98 26.11
C THR A 35 -23.42 0.28 26.93
N LEU A 36 -23.68 0.25 28.24
CA LEU A 36 -23.37 1.35 29.15
C LEU A 36 -21.86 1.66 29.20
N ALA A 37 -21.03 0.64 29.25
CA ALA A 37 -19.57 0.79 29.23
C ALA A 37 -19.08 1.42 27.92
N GLN A 38 -19.63 1.02 26.80
CA GLN A 38 -19.32 1.60 25.46
C GLN A 38 -19.79 3.05 25.34
N GLN A 39 -20.97 3.39 25.86
CA GLN A 39 -21.43 4.79 25.91
C GLN A 39 -20.49 5.67 26.75
N LYS A 40 -20.06 5.20 27.93
CA LYS A 40 -19.06 5.89 28.74
C LYS A 40 -17.72 6.00 28.02
N GLN A 41 -17.30 4.97 27.31
CA GLN A 41 -16.08 4.98 26.50
C GLN A 41 -16.16 6.04 25.38
N GLN A 42 -17.30 6.13 24.70
CA GLN A 42 -17.50 7.15 23.67
C GLN A 42 -17.48 8.57 24.25
N ALA A 43 -18.14 8.77 25.39
CA ALA A 43 -18.10 10.05 26.08
C ALA A 43 -16.67 10.48 26.49
N ILE A 44 -15.82 9.53 26.90
CA ILE A 44 -14.40 9.79 27.19
C ILE A 44 -13.66 10.22 25.91
N LYS A 45 -13.89 9.54 24.78
CA LYS A 45 -13.27 9.87 23.49
C LYS A 45 -13.66 11.29 23.04
N ASP A 46 -14.95 11.62 23.12
CA ASP A 46 -15.47 12.92 22.73
C ASP A 46 -14.96 14.05 23.63
N ALA A 47 -14.92 13.82 24.96
CA ALA A 47 -14.37 14.77 25.90
C ALA A 47 -12.87 15.00 25.67
N PHE A 48 -12.12 13.94 25.37
CA PHE A 48 -10.69 14.03 25.05
C PHE A 48 -10.45 14.80 23.75
N ALA A 49 -11.20 14.49 22.68
CA ALA A 49 -11.11 15.20 21.42
C ALA A 49 -11.39 16.71 21.61
N GLY A 50 -12.46 17.05 22.33
CA GLY A 50 -12.76 18.44 22.66
C GLY A 50 -11.67 19.13 23.50
N TRP A 51 -11.10 18.42 24.46
CA TRP A 51 -10.03 18.94 25.29
C TRP A 51 -8.74 19.21 24.50
N VAL A 52 -8.36 18.31 23.59
CA VAL A 52 -7.18 18.49 22.74
C VAL A 52 -7.25 19.76 21.90
N TRP A 53 -8.41 20.05 21.33
CA TRP A 53 -8.58 21.16 20.39
C TRP A 53 -8.88 22.52 21.06
N LYS A 54 -9.33 22.54 22.30
CA LYS A 54 -9.66 23.77 23.03
C LYS A 54 -8.46 24.71 23.28
N ASP A 55 -7.31 24.15 23.58
CA ASP A 55 -6.12 24.91 23.92
C ASP A 55 -5.20 25.04 22.72
N PRO A 56 -4.95 26.25 22.19
CA PRO A 56 -4.10 26.48 21.03
C PRO A 56 -2.64 26.03 21.24
N GLN A 57 -2.10 26.20 22.47
CA GLN A 57 -0.72 25.81 22.76
C GLN A 57 -0.55 24.28 22.75
N ARG A 58 -1.49 23.58 23.39
CA ARG A 58 -1.52 22.10 23.39
C ARG A 58 -1.67 21.56 21.97
N ARG A 59 -2.59 22.15 21.19
CA ARG A 59 -2.79 21.78 19.78
C ARG A 59 -1.51 21.95 18.96
N ALA A 60 -0.85 23.10 19.07
CA ALA A 60 0.39 23.37 18.33
C ALA A 60 1.50 22.39 18.72
N LEU A 61 1.64 22.08 20.00
CA LEU A 61 2.63 21.11 20.49
C LEU A 61 2.37 19.70 20.00
N LEU A 62 1.11 19.26 20.04
CA LEU A 62 0.74 17.91 19.56
C LEU A 62 0.86 17.78 18.04
N VAL A 63 0.48 18.82 17.28
CA VAL A 63 0.65 18.85 15.82
C VAL A 63 2.13 18.83 15.46
N LYS A 64 2.96 19.62 16.15
CA LYS A 64 4.41 19.61 15.94
C LYS A 64 4.99 18.21 16.18
N LYS A 65 4.67 17.62 17.33
CA LYS A 65 5.15 16.28 17.69
C LYS A 65 4.67 15.21 16.72
N TYR A 66 3.42 15.28 16.28
CA TYR A 66 2.88 14.36 15.27
C TYR A 66 3.62 14.48 13.93
N ASN A 67 3.83 15.72 13.47
CA ASN A 67 4.55 15.97 12.22
C ASN A 67 6.02 15.52 12.28
N GLU A 68 6.67 15.71 13.41
CA GLU A 68 8.05 15.23 13.62
C GLU A 68 8.14 13.70 13.60
N LEU A 69 7.15 12.99 14.14
CA LEU A 69 7.16 11.53 14.24
C LEU A 69 6.66 10.83 12.96
N PHE A 70 5.64 11.40 12.31
CA PHE A 70 4.92 10.71 11.21
C PHE A 70 5.02 11.40 9.86
N ASN A 71 5.28 12.71 9.82
CA ASN A 71 5.34 13.50 8.58
C ASN A 71 6.74 14.06 8.31
N SER A 72 7.76 13.63 9.03
CA SER A 72 9.15 14.08 8.84
C SER A 72 9.79 13.51 7.57
N THR A 73 9.24 12.41 7.04
CA THR A 73 9.73 11.78 5.83
C THR A 73 8.74 12.01 4.69
N ARG A 74 9.17 12.71 3.66
CA ARG A 74 8.40 12.85 2.43
C ARG A 74 8.88 11.82 1.41
N PRO A 75 8.03 10.88 0.96
CA PRO A 75 8.38 9.96 -0.11
C PRO A 75 8.77 10.75 -1.37
N ARG A 76 9.79 10.29 -2.08
CA ARG A 76 10.16 10.86 -3.35
C ARG A 76 9.07 10.56 -4.38
N GLU A 77 8.57 11.58 -5.02
CA GLU A 77 7.64 11.46 -6.14
C GLU A 77 8.41 11.42 -7.45
N TYR A 78 7.95 10.62 -8.39
CA TYR A 78 8.55 10.48 -9.71
C TYR A 78 7.51 10.86 -10.77
N ASP A 79 7.90 11.77 -11.66
CA ASP A 79 7.08 12.18 -12.80
C ASP A 79 7.68 11.61 -14.09
N GLY A 80 6.91 10.77 -14.76
CA GLY A 80 7.25 10.14 -16.04
C GLY A 80 6.68 10.86 -17.26
N GLY A 81 6.05 12.03 -17.09
CA GLY A 81 5.40 12.77 -18.15
C GLY A 81 6.33 13.14 -19.31
N HIS A 82 7.59 13.39 -19.01
CA HIS A 82 8.64 13.77 -19.99
C HIS A 82 9.24 12.58 -20.77
N ILE A 83 8.94 11.33 -20.39
CA ILE A 83 9.55 10.16 -21.02
C ILE A 83 8.87 9.87 -22.37
N HIS A 84 9.69 9.74 -23.40
CA HIS A 84 9.26 9.34 -24.74
C HIS A 84 9.72 7.93 -25.03
N PHE A 85 8.78 7.01 -25.22
CA PHE A 85 9.04 5.58 -25.40
C PHE A 85 9.33 5.27 -26.88
N VAL A 86 10.61 5.30 -27.24
CA VAL A 86 11.06 5.06 -28.63
C VAL A 86 10.91 3.58 -29.00
N GLY A 87 10.28 3.33 -30.15
CA GLY A 87 10.05 1.96 -30.65
C GLY A 87 8.87 1.21 -30.01
N MET A 88 8.14 1.89 -29.12
CA MET A 88 6.88 1.37 -28.59
C MET A 88 5.79 1.44 -29.67
N ASN A 89 4.83 0.54 -29.61
CA ASN A 89 3.65 0.54 -30.47
C ASN A 89 2.87 1.86 -30.34
N PRO A 90 2.70 2.62 -31.44
CA PRO A 90 2.06 3.94 -31.38
C PRO A 90 0.56 3.90 -31.03
N GLU A 91 -0.09 2.74 -31.16
CA GLU A 91 -1.50 2.58 -30.78
C GLU A 91 -1.68 2.45 -29.27
N ILE A 92 -0.60 2.19 -28.52
CA ILE A 92 -0.64 2.00 -27.06
C ILE A 92 -0.21 3.27 -26.36
N ASN A 93 -1.10 3.81 -25.51
CA ASN A 93 -0.80 4.91 -24.65
C ASN A 93 -0.68 4.46 -23.19
N LEU A 94 0.49 4.65 -22.60
CA LEU A 94 0.71 4.38 -21.19
C LEU A 94 0.01 5.43 -20.33
N ARG A 95 -0.68 4.96 -19.30
CA ARG A 95 -1.37 5.82 -18.32
C ARG A 95 -0.35 6.57 -17.46
N GLU A 96 -0.76 7.67 -16.84
CA GLU A 96 0.09 8.50 -15.98
C GLU A 96 0.79 7.69 -14.89
N HIS A 97 0.06 6.85 -14.13
CA HIS A 97 0.66 6.00 -13.09
C HIS A 97 1.71 5.04 -13.62
N GLN A 98 1.53 4.51 -14.84
CA GLN A 98 2.50 3.62 -15.48
C GLN A 98 3.77 4.39 -15.86
N ARG A 99 3.64 5.61 -16.42
CA ARG A 99 4.78 6.47 -16.75
C ARG A 99 5.56 6.87 -15.49
N ASN A 100 4.85 7.19 -14.39
CA ASN A 100 5.45 7.52 -13.10
C ASN A 100 6.16 6.31 -12.49
N ALA A 101 5.60 5.11 -12.62
CA ALA A 101 6.24 3.86 -12.21
C ALA A 101 7.53 3.59 -13.00
N ILE A 102 7.52 3.82 -14.31
CA ILE A 102 8.71 3.69 -15.17
C ILE A 102 9.77 4.71 -14.76
N ALA A 103 9.40 5.97 -14.51
CA ALA A 103 10.32 6.97 -13.98
C ALA A 103 10.93 6.54 -12.65
N HIS A 104 10.14 5.93 -11.76
CA HIS A 104 10.63 5.39 -10.50
C HIS A 104 11.67 4.28 -10.73
N VAL A 105 11.46 3.37 -11.68
CA VAL A 105 12.44 2.34 -12.03
C VAL A 105 13.72 2.94 -12.60
N LEU A 106 13.61 3.96 -13.46
CA LEU A 106 14.76 4.57 -14.11
C LEU A 106 15.63 5.44 -13.18
N TYR A 107 15.00 6.17 -12.27
CA TYR A 107 15.67 7.15 -11.38
C TYR A 107 15.82 6.67 -9.92
N GLY A 108 15.06 5.65 -9.52
CA GLY A 108 15.26 4.91 -8.29
C GLY A 108 16.24 3.76 -8.51
N HIS A 109 16.70 3.12 -7.45
CA HIS A 109 17.52 1.92 -7.59
C HIS A 109 16.63 0.67 -7.66
N ASN A 110 16.37 0.05 -6.53
CA ASN A 110 15.45 -1.08 -6.45
C ASN A 110 14.01 -0.58 -6.28
N THR A 111 13.11 -1.05 -7.11
CA THR A 111 11.72 -0.57 -7.13
C THR A 111 10.75 -1.73 -6.94
N LEU A 112 9.78 -1.53 -6.03
CA LEU A 112 8.63 -2.41 -5.87
C LEU A 112 7.41 -1.80 -6.57
N LEU A 113 6.90 -2.48 -7.60
CA LEU A 113 5.66 -2.10 -8.29
C LEU A 113 4.46 -2.79 -7.62
N ALA A 114 3.97 -2.20 -6.54
CA ALA A 114 2.87 -2.73 -5.72
C ALA A 114 1.47 -2.29 -6.22
N HIS A 115 1.31 -2.07 -7.52
CA HIS A 115 0.03 -1.72 -8.11
C HIS A 115 -0.97 -2.88 -8.05
N GLU A 116 -2.27 -2.56 -8.05
CA GLU A 116 -3.34 -3.54 -8.08
C GLU A 116 -3.28 -4.45 -9.33
N VAL A 117 -3.98 -5.58 -9.28
CA VAL A 117 -4.12 -6.47 -10.42
C VAL A 117 -4.86 -5.72 -11.54
N GLY A 118 -4.36 -5.82 -12.77
CA GLY A 118 -4.92 -5.11 -13.92
C GLY A 118 -4.38 -3.68 -14.14
N ALA A 119 -3.50 -3.16 -13.29
CA ALA A 119 -2.88 -1.85 -13.50
C ALA A 119 -1.90 -1.79 -14.69
N GLY A 120 -1.53 -2.94 -15.27
CA GLY A 120 -0.63 -3.02 -16.43
C GLY A 120 0.84 -3.09 -16.06
N LYS A 121 1.19 -3.75 -14.95
CA LYS A 121 2.58 -3.91 -14.48
C LYS A 121 3.51 -4.53 -15.53
N THR A 122 3.01 -5.42 -16.38
CA THR A 122 3.79 -6.01 -17.50
C THR A 122 4.30 -4.91 -18.43
N PHE A 123 3.44 -3.95 -18.78
CA PHE A 123 3.82 -2.82 -19.63
C PHE A 123 4.81 -1.88 -18.92
N GLU A 124 4.63 -1.63 -17.62
CA GLU A 124 5.56 -0.85 -16.82
C GLU A 124 6.96 -1.46 -16.83
N MET A 125 7.06 -2.77 -16.56
CA MET A 125 8.34 -3.49 -16.55
C MET A 125 8.97 -3.56 -17.95
N ALA A 126 8.20 -3.84 -18.99
CA ALA A 126 8.68 -3.91 -20.36
C ALA A 126 9.20 -2.56 -20.84
N ALA A 127 8.43 -1.49 -20.63
CA ALA A 127 8.82 -0.14 -21.02
C ALA A 127 10.04 0.37 -20.22
N ALA A 128 10.10 0.11 -18.92
CA ALA A 128 11.25 0.45 -18.09
C ALA A 128 12.52 -0.25 -18.57
N ALA A 129 12.45 -1.53 -18.94
CA ALA A 129 13.60 -2.26 -19.47
C ALA A 129 14.07 -1.73 -20.83
N MET A 130 13.14 -1.41 -21.72
CA MET A 130 13.48 -0.83 -23.04
C MET A 130 14.09 0.57 -22.90
N GLU A 131 13.55 1.42 -22.03
CA GLU A 131 14.12 2.74 -21.74
C GLU A 131 15.48 2.63 -21.04
N SER A 132 15.65 1.73 -20.09
CA SER A 132 16.96 1.46 -19.46
C SER A 132 18.00 1.07 -20.51
N LYS A 133 17.62 0.25 -21.48
CA LYS A 133 18.50 -0.13 -22.58
C LYS A 133 18.79 1.05 -23.50
N ARG A 134 17.79 1.86 -23.86
CA ARG A 134 17.95 3.06 -24.70
C ARG A 134 18.89 4.08 -24.05
N LEU A 135 18.78 4.25 -22.74
CA LEU A 135 19.63 5.15 -21.96
C LEU A 135 21.02 4.58 -21.66
N GLY A 136 21.31 3.35 -22.06
CA GLY A 136 22.59 2.71 -21.80
C GLY A 136 22.80 2.24 -20.36
N LEU A 137 21.74 2.23 -19.55
CA LEU A 137 21.78 1.78 -18.16
C LEU A 137 21.89 0.24 -18.05
N CYS A 138 21.40 -0.49 -19.06
CA CYS A 138 21.57 -1.93 -19.17
C CYS A 138 21.74 -2.34 -20.63
N GLN A 139 22.42 -3.46 -20.86
CA GLN A 139 22.56 -4.07 -22.19
C GLN A 139 21.53 -5.17 -22.42
N LYS A 140 21.21 -5.94 -21.41
CA LYS A 140 20.28 -7.06 -21.43
C LYS A 140 19.46 -7.05 -20.15
N SER A 141 18.16 -7.22 -20.29
CA SER A 141 17.22 -7.34 -19.17
C SER A 141 16.79 -8.79 -19.01
N LEU A 142 16.74 -9.29 -17.80
CA LEU A 142 16.24 -10.61 -17.45
C LEU A 142 14.91 -10.44 -16.70
N PHE A 143 13.88 -11.12 -17.20
CA PHE A 143 12.56 -11.18 -16.56
C PHE A 143 12.34 -12.58 -16.01
N VAL A 144 12.07 -12.68 -14.72
CA VAL A 144 11.76 -13.93 -14.04
C VAL A 144 10.27 -13.92 -13.73
N VAL A 145 9.53 -14.81 -14.37
CA VAL A 145 8.07 -14.90 -14.26
C VAL A 145 7.66 -16.34 -13.95
N PRO A 146 6.48 -16.59 -13.37
CA PRO A 146 5.95 -17.93 -13.21
C PRO A 146 5.85 -18.66 -14.54
N ASN A 147 6.19 -19.97 -14.56
CA ASN A 147 6.29 -20.76 -15.79
C ASN A 147 5.04 -20.67 -16.68
N HIS A 148 3.85 -20.72 -16.10
CA HIS A 148 2.57 -20.65 -16.83
C HIS A 148 2.27 -19.26 -17.44
N LEU A 149 3.00 -18.22 -17.08
CA LEU A 149 2.84 -16.86 -17.62
C LEU A 149 3.89 -16.50 -18.67
N THR A 150 4.87 -17.35 -18.91
CA THR A 150 6.03 -17.03 -19.76
C THR A 150 5.64 -16.65 -21.19
N GLU A 151 4.76 -17.42 -21.81
CA GLU A 151 4.29 -17.15 -23.18
C GLU A 151 3.42 -15.92 -23.27
N GLN A 152 2.49 -15.75 -22.32
CA GLN A 152 1.65 -14.56 -22.23
C GLN A 152 2.51 -13.31 -22.07
N TRP A 153 3.50 -13.37 -21.18
CA TRP A 153 4.39 -12.25 -20.91
C TRP A 153 5.21 -11.84 -22.13
N ALA A 154 5.71 -12.83 -22.90
CA ALA A 154 6.42 -12.60 -24.15
C ALA A 154 5.52 -11.99 -25.22
N ALA A 155 4.28 -12.46 -25.34
CA ALA A 155 3.30 -11.92 -26.28
C ALA A 155 2.95 -10.46 -25.95
N GLU A 156 2.71 -10.14 -24.70
CA GLU A 156 2.43 -8.76 -24.25
C GLU A 156 3.63 -7.84 -24.45
N PHE A 157 4.84 -8.34 -24.22
CA PHE A 157 6.07 -7.58 -24.50
C PHE A 157 6.19 -7.23 -25.98
N LEU A 158 5.98 -8.20 -26.88
CA LEU A 158 6.03 -7.97 -28.33
C LEU A 158 4.86 -7.12 -28.83
N HIS A 159 3.71 -7.19 -28.17
CA HIS A 159 2.59 -6.28 -28.44
C HIS A 159 2.97 -4.82 -28.16
N LEU A 160 3.68 -4.58 -27.04
CA LEU A 160 4.16 -3.25 -26.67
C LEU A 160 5.37 -2.80 -27.50
N TYR A 161 6.32 -3.71 -27.78
CA TYR A 161 7.54 -3.46 -28.57
C TYR A 161 7.69 -4.49 -29.69
N PRO A 162 7.04 -4.31 -30.84
CA PRO A 162 7.01 -5.31 -31.92
C PRO A 162 8.39 -5.70 -32.48
N ASN A 163 9.36 -4.78 -32.41
CA ASN A 163 10.72 -4.99 -32.92
C ASN A 163 11.70 -5.52 -31.86
N ALA A 164 11.24 -5.85 -30.66
CA ALA A 164 12.11 -6.36 -29.61
C ALA A 164 12.59 -7.79 -29.93
N LYS A 165 13.86 -8.07 -29.59
CA LYS A 165 14.42 -9.42 -29.68
C LYS A 165 14.35 -10.08 -28.31
N LEU A 166 13.52 -11.09 -28.16
CA LEU A 166 13.33 -11.84 -26.93
C LEU A 166 13.89 -13.26 -27.06
N LEU A 167 14.52 -13.73 -26.00
CA LEU A 167 14.79 -15.14 -25.78
C LEU A 167 13.86 -15.63 -24.68
N VAL A 168 12.96 -16.53 -25.04
CA VAL A 168 11.98 -17.11 -24.13
C VAL A 168 12.43 -18.52 -23.79
N THR A 169 12.50 -18.84 -22.51
CA THR A 169 12.83 -20.18 -22.02
C THR A 169 11.86 -20.56 -20.92
N SER A 170 11.36 -21.78 -20.97
CA SER A 170 10.54 -22.37 -19.92
C SER A 170 11.16 -23.70 -19.48
N LYS A 171 10.99 -24.06 -18.23
CA LYS A 171 11.34 -25.40 -17.78
C LYS A 171 10.34 -26.37 -18.40
N LYS A 172 10.83 -27.30 -19.25
CA LYS A 172 10.04 -28.46 -19.65
C LYS A 172 10.07 -29.45 -18.50
N ASP A 173 8.90 -29.82 -18.01
CA ASP A 173 8.75 -30.90 -17.03
C ASP A 173 9.14 -32.26 -17.66
#